data_fb06439281f1190adaf8a472dddb0d25
#
_entry.id   fb06439281f1190adaf8a472dddb0d25
#
_cell.length_a   1.000
_cell.length_b   1.000
_cell.length_c   1.000
_cell.angle_alpha   90.00
_cell.angle_beta   90.00
_cell.angle_gamma   90.00
#
_symmetry.space_group_name_H-M   'P 1'
#
loop_
_entity.id
_entity.type
_entity.pdbx_description
1 polymer ?
#
loop_
_entity_poly.entity_id
_entity_poly.type
_entity_poly.pdbx_seq_one_letter_code
_entity_poly.pdbx_strand_id
1 'polypeptide(L)'
;MNFALVGDDAAAVPLLEAIPAAGHRVVRAALADRLLASHAEWSSVSRCSWEELLIDSSVEAIVIAGDSDEVQTAAKLLASAGKPLLIVPRVPFGAACAYELSLIRDDSHIELMPAFSLRFVPELVVLSQRLAKGELGAIRRLQVDRELPSSSSASGLTDAEIDAAALDDIDLLQWLGGRYDQVTAQRSGLTEQGCSQATLTLAGSNLPDATWTARRGATAIRRLTVETDRGPILLECPTDVAAPEAMIAAFVISKMPHAPTWSAAVRAFDVLDAARRSLRRRRTIDLHFEILSERQQFKTQMTAIGCGMLMLTLVLMLALLGLGSLLESRDRAVRDAEASGLWLPESDFESHAAVLTPQAETRLERMAERLKDEPKSVYLEPSSDPPNSDLDQHRRAKIVERLANLGVEAADHRTLLAAAVSTGWETLMRVLRLAWIAPLVVFLVLQGLILVAKPTSPRKS
;
A
#
# COMPACT_ATOMS: atom_id res chain seq x y z
N MET A 1 -10.07 -33.04 4.33
CA MET A 1 -9.04 -32.01 4.61
C MET A 1 -8.56 -32.13 6.04
N ASN A 2 -7.29 -31.79 6.26
CA ASN A 2 -6.69 -31.68 7.56
C ASN A 2 -6.68 -30.21 7.99
N PHE A 3 -7.33 -29.93 9.10
CA PHE A 3 -7.42 -28.60 9.67
C PHE A 3 -6.39 -28.42 10.80
N ALA A 4 -5.95 -27.17 11.00
CA ALA A 4 -5.31 -26.75 12.23
C ALA A 4 -6.16 -25.70 12.93
N LEU A 5 -5.98 -25.55 14.24
CA LEU A 5 -6.55 -24.47 15.05
C LEU A 5 -5.44 -23.52 15.49
N VAL A 6 -5.71 -22.21 15.42
CA VAL A 6 -4.86 -21.16 16.00
C VAL A 6 -5.71 -20.25 16.88
N GLY A 7 -5.41 -20.24 18.17
CA GLY A 7 -6.11 -19.47 19.20
C GLY A 7 -7.02 -20.30 20.08
N ASP A 8 -7.46 -19.71 21.18
CA ASP A 8 -8.15 -20.40 22.29
C ASP A 8 -9.56 -19.86 22.60
N ASP A 9 -10.23 -19.24 21.61
CA ASP A 9 -11.59 -18.73 21.79
C ASP A 9 -12.63 -19.86 21.74
N ALA A 10 -13.48 -19.92 22.78
CA ALA A 10 -14.54 -20.91 22.91
C ALA A 10 -15.56 -20.89 21.75
N ALA A 11 -15.67 -19.79 21.01
CA ALA A 11 -16.53 -19.73 19.82
C ALA A 11 -16.07 -20.63 18.66
N ALA A 12 -14.84 -21.15 18.71
CA ALA A 12 -14.38 -22.16 17.76
C ALA A 12 -14.96 -23.55 18.05
N VAL A 13 -15.42 -23.83 19.26
CA VAL A 13 -15.89 -25.16 19.68
C VAL A 13 -16.89 -25.77 18.72
N PRO A 14 -17.99 -25.09 18.37
CA PRO A 14 -18.97 -25.67 17.42
C PRO A 14 -18.36 -25.97 16.04
N LEU A 15 -17.40 -25.16 15.56
CA LEU A 15 -16.71 -25.41 14.30
C LEU A 15 -15.80 -26.65 14.38
N LEU A 16 -15.07 -26.77 15.50
CA LEU A 16 -14.17 -27.90 15.71
C LEU A 16 -14.92 -29.22 15.84
N GLU A 17 -16.10 -29.21 16.45
CA GLU A 17 -17.01 -30.37 16.52
C GLU A 17 -17.60 -30.73 15.15
N ALA A 18 -17.89 -29.72 14.31
CA ALA A 18 -18.44 -29.91 12.99
C ALA A 18 -17.41 -30.44 11.97
N ILE A 19 -16.13 -30.19 12.14
CA ILE A 19 -15.05 -30.64 11.24
C ILE A 19 -15.05 -32.18 11.08
N PRO A 20 -15.03 -32.99 12.18
CA PRO A 20 -15.13 -34.44 12.06
C PRO A 20 -16.47 -34.92 11.49
N ALA A 21 -17.58 -34.27 11.86
CA ALA A 21 -18.91 -34.57 11.34
C ALA A 21 -19.00 -34.40 9.81
N ALA A 22 -18.23 -33.43 9.26
CA ALA A 22 -18.11 -33.19 7.82
C ALA A 22 -17.06 -34.11 7.13
N GLY A 23 -16.48 -35.09 7.82
CA GLY A 23 -15.50 -36.02 7.25
C GLY A 23 -14.07 -35.46 7.17
N HIS A 24 -13.75 -34.42 7.92
CA HIS A 24 -12.44 -33.79 7.99
C HIS A 24 -11.78 -34.06 9.35
N ARG A 25 -10.55 -33.59 9.58
CA ARG A 25 -9.83 -33.82 10.83
C ARG A 25 -9.12 -32.57 11.31
N VAL A 26 -9.12 -32.34 12.63
CA VAL A 26 -8.24 -31.37 13.28
C VAL A 26 -6.97 -32.12 13.70
N VAL A 27 -5.84 -31.78 13.11
CA VAL A 27 -4.58 -32.52 13.28
C VAL A 27 -3.56 -31.75 14.12
N ARG A 28 -3.62 -30.41 14.10
CA ARG A 28 -2.68 -29.52 14.81
C ARG A 28 -3.41 -28.42 15.55
N ALA A 29 -2.81 -27.94 16.63
CA ALA A 29 -3.30 -26.75 17.34
C ALA A 29 -2.13 -25.93 17.88
N ALA A 30 -2.24 -24.61 17.71
CA ALA A 30 -1.31 -23.61 18.21
C ALA A 30 -2.06 -22.54 19.00
N LEU A 31 -1.47 -21.98 20.06
CA LEU A 31 -2.08 -20.95 20.91
C LEU A 31 -3.47 -21.35 21.46
N ALA A 32 -3.74 -22.66 21.65
CA ALA A 32 -5.04 -23.21 21.98
C ALA A 32 -5.06 -23.96 23.33
N ASP A 33 -4.14 -23.69 24.22
CA ASP A 33 -3.93 -24.49 25.44
C ASP A 33 -5.14 -24.54 26.36
N ARG A 34 -5.86 -23.42 26.56
CA ARG A 34 -7.06 -23.39 27.39
C ARG A 34 -8.19 -24.20 26.79
N LEU A 35 -8.40 -24.06 25.47
CA LEU A 35 -9.45 -24.76 24.76
C LEU A 35 -9.19 -26.26 24.79
N LEU A 36 -7.97 -26.72 24.49
CA LEU A 36 -7.59 -28.11 24.53
C LEU A 36 -7.63 -28.72 25.92
N ALA A 37 -7.32 -27.94 26.95
CA ALA A 37 -7.40 -28.39 28.36
C ALA A 37 -8.84 -28.55 28.83
N SER A 38 -9.80 -27.76 28.28
CA SER A 38 -11.20 -27.84 28.70
C SER A 38 -12.03 -28.90 27.95
N HIS A 39 -11.47 -29.54 26.90
CA HIS A 39 -12.18 -30.50 26.06
C HIS A 39 -11.36 -31.76 25.84
N ALA A 40 -11.70 -32.83 26.58
CA ALA A 40 -10.96 -34.10 26.57
C ALA A 40 -10.96 -34.80 25.18
N GLU A 41 -11.98 -34.57 24.38
CA GLU A 41 -12.12 -35.13 23.02
C GLU A 41 -11.01 -34.67 22.06
N TRP A 42 -10.38 -33.54 22.32
CA TRP A 42 -9.27 -33.02 21.50
C TRP A 42 -7.88 -33.34 22.06
N SER A 43 -7.79 -34.24 23.04
CA SER A 43 -6.52 -34.66 23.62
C SER A 43 -5.55 -35.30 22.60
N SER A 44 -6.09 -35.83 21.49
CA SER A 44 -5.30 -36.41 20.40
C SER A 44 -4.76 -35.39 19.39
N VAL A 45 -5.18 -34.11 19.47
CA VAL A 45 -4.69 -33.06 18.57
C VAL A 45 -3.27 -32.68 18.97
N SER A 46 -2.36 -32.74 18.00
CA SER A 46 -0.95 -32.44 18.24
C SER A 46 -0.73 -30.95 18.43
N ARG A 47 -0.13 -30.57 19.56
CA ARG A 47 0.28 -29.18 19.83
C ARG A 47 1.52 -28.83 19.02
N CYS A 48 1.57 -27.63 18.48
CA CYS A 48 2.70 -27.09 17.74
C CYS A 48 2.82 -25.58 17.97
N SER A 49 3.92 -24.98 17.52
CA SER A 49 3.96 -23.54 17.36
C SER A 49 3.21 -23.11 16.08
N TRP A 50 2.69 -21.91 16.03
CA TRP A 50 2.00 -21.44 14.81
C TRP A 50 2.97 -21.23 13.66
N GLU A 51 4.27 -21.02 13.92
CA GLU A 51 5.33 -20.93 12.92
C GLU A 51 5.55 -22.25 12.19
N GLU A 52 5.40 -23.38 12.88
CA GLU A 52 5.48 -24.69 12.23
C GLU A 52 4.38 -24.87 11.19
N LEU A 53 3.21 -24.27 11.37
CA LEU A 53 2.09 -24.34 10.42
C LEU A 53 2.39 -23.64 9.10
N LEU A 54 3.34 -22.71 9.05
CA LEU A 54 3.74 -22.02 7.81
C LEU A 54 4.27 -23.00 6.76
N ILE A 55 5.03 -24.00 7.21
CA ILE A 55 5.72 -24.96 6.35
C ILE A 55 5.09 -26.37 6.36
N ASP A 56 4.15 -26.62 7.27
CA ASP A 56 3.49 -27.94 7.36
C ASP A 56 2.53 -28.14 6.18
N SER A 57 2.95 -28.95 5.21
CA SER A 57 2.15 -29.30 4.03
C SER A 57 1.00 -30.25 4.33
N SER A 58 1.00 -30.91 5.50
CA SER A 58 -0.10 -31.79 5.93
C SER A 58 -1.35 -31.03 6.35
N VAL A 59 -1.19 -29.74 6.70
CA VAL A 59 -2.30 -28.83 7.07
C VAL A 59 -2.79 -28.11 5.82
N GLU A 60 -4.04 -28.38 5.45
CA GLU A 60 -4.67 -27.86 4.23
C GLU A 60 -5.51 -26.61 4.50
N ALA A 61 -6.00 -26.43 5.74
CA ALA A 61 -6.82 -25.27 6.15
C ALA A 61 -6.62 -24.96 7.63
N ILE A 62 -6.88 -23.71 8.02
CA ILE A 62 -6.67 -23.29 9.39
C ILE A 62 -7.89 -22.52 9.90
N VAL A 63 -8.37 -22.89 11.09
CA VAL A 63 -9.36 -22.13 11.85
C VAL A 63 -8.62 -21.14 12.74
N ILE A 64 -8.91 -19.87 12.59
CA ILE A 64 -8.38 -18.79 13.44
C ILE A 64 -9.47 -18.36 14.42
N ALA A 65 -9.22 -18.50 15.73
CA ALA A 65 -10.19 -18.16 16.77
C ALA A 65 -9.49 -17.57 18.00
N GLY A 66 -9.41 -16.26 18.06
CA GLY A 66 -8.80 -15.54 19.17
C GLY A 66 -8.67 -14.07 18.87
N ASP A 67 -8.27 -13.31 19.87
CA ASP A 67 -8.23 -11.86 19.83
C ASP A 67 -6.86 -11.28 20.20
N SER A 68 -5.88 -12.11 20.57
CA SER A 68 -4.55 -11.66 20.94
C SER A 68 -3.76 -11.15 19.73
N ASP A 69 -2.82 -10.24 19.98
CA ASP A 69 -1.90 -9.72 18.95
C ASP A 69 -1.10 -10.83 18.28
N GLU A 70 -0.81 -11.91 19.03
CA GLU A 70 -0.10 -13.07 18.51
C GLU A 70 -0.95 -13.85 17.51
N VAL A 71 -2.25 -14.08 17.80
CA VAL A 71 -3.20 -14.71 16.88
C VAL A 71 -3.38 -13.86 15.61
N GLN A 72 -3.46 -12.54 15.74
CA GLN A 72 -3.56 -11.64 14.59
C GLN A 72 -2.29 -11.69 13.72
N THR A 73 -1.11 -11.77 14.35
CA THR A 73 0.17 -11.90 13.65
C THR A 73 0.24 -13.24 12.92
N ALA A 74 -0.12 -14.33 13.60
CA ALA A 74 -0.18 -15.66 13.01
C ALA A 74 -1.13 -15.70 11.81
N ALA A 75 -2.34 -15.14 11.93
CA ALA A 75 -3.32 -15.08 10.85
C ALA A 75 -2.75 -14.38 9.59
N LYS A 76 -2.07 -13.24 9.75
CA LYS A 76 -1.45 -12.51 8.64
C LYS A 76 -0.32 -13.28 7.96
N LEU A 77 0.56 -13.90 8.74
CA LEU A 77 1.69 -14.66 8.21
C LEU A 77 1.25 -15.97 7.56
N LEU A 78 0.29 -16.70 8.14
CA LEU A 78 -0.29 -17.91 7.57
C LEU A 78 -1.04 -17.59 6.26
N ALA A 79 -1.79 -16.49 6.21
CA ALA A 79 -2.39 -15.99 4.98
C ALA A 79 -1.33 -15.68 3.91
N SER A 80 -0.23 -14.99 4.28
CA SER A 80 0.87 -14.68 3.37
C SER A 80 1.59 -15.93 2.87
N ALA A 81 1.62 -17.01 3.67
CA ALA A 81 2.16 -18.32 3.29
C ALA A 81 1.22 -19.14 2.40
N GLY A 82 0.07 -18.58 2.02
CA GLY A 82 -0.88 -19.24 1.12
C GLY A 82 -1.82 -20.24 1.80
N LYS A 83 -1.94 -20.22 3.14
CA LYS A 83 -2.85 -21.10 3.87
C LYS A 83 -4.29 -20.56 3.82
N PRO A 84 -5.30 -21.37 3.41
CA PRO A 84 -6.71 -21.00 3.52
C PRO A 84 -7.12 -20.83 4.99
N LEU A 85 -7.84 -19.75 5.30
CA LEU A 85 -8.24 -19.44 6.68
C LEU A 85 -9.75 -19.31 6.82
N LEU A 86 -10.31 -20.03 7.79
CA LEU A 86 -11.65 -19.80 8.33
C LEU A 86 -11.50 -19.00 9.64
N ILE A 87 -11.93 -17.76 9.65
CA ILE A 87 -11.67 -16.84 10.75
C ILE A 87 -12.94 -16.58 11.54
N VAL A 88 -12.93 -16.84 12.84
CA VAL A 88 -13.98 -16.44 13.76
C VAL A 88 -13.82 -14.93 14.04
N PRO A 89 -14.71 -14.08 13.54
CA PRO A 89 -14.56 -12.64 13.69
C PRO A 89 -14.72 -12.24 15.17
N ARG A 90 -13.72 -11.54 15.69
CA ARG A 90 -13.71 -11.01 17.06
C ARG A 90 -13.37 -9.53 17.06
N VAL A 91 -13.93 -8.82 17.99
CA VAL A 91 -13.85 -7.36 18.05
C VAL A 91 -12.42 -6.82 18.18
N PRO A 92 -11.51 -7.43 19.00
CA PRO A 92 -10.11 -6.99 19.05
C PRO A 92 -9.35 -7.18 17.76
N PHE A 93 -9.81 -8.09 16.86
CA PHE A 93 -9.25 -8.23 15.51
C PHE A 93 -9.29 -6.92 14.72
N GLY A 94 -10.39 -6.18 14.83
CA GLY A 94 -10.57 -4.81 14.38
C GLY A 94 -10.53 -4.61 12.85
N ALA A 95 -10.94 -3.42 12.43
CA ALA A 95 -10.99 -3.03 11.02
C ALA A 95 -9.60 -3.03 10.36
N ALA A 96 -8.55 -2.64 11.10
CA ALA A 96 -7.19 -2.57 10.56
C ALA A 96 -6.64 -3.95 10.18
N CYS A 97 -6.74 -4.94 11.07
CA CYS A 97 -6.29 -6.31 10.79
C CYS A 97 -7.12 -6.96 9.68
N ALA A 98 -8.45 -6.78 9.70
CA ALA A 98 -9.31 -7.28 8.65
C ALA A 98 -8.95 -6.69 7.27
N TYR A 99 -8.58 -5.42 7.23
CA TYR A 99 -8.11 -4.76 6.03
C TYR A 99 -6.75 -5.28 5.56
N GLU A 100 -5.76 -5.44 6.45
CA GLU A 100 -4.46 -6.02 6.10
C GLU A 100 -4.60 -7.42 5.50
N LEU A 101 -5.44 -8.27 6.08
CA LEU A 101 -5.76 -9.59 5.53
C LEU A 101 -6.44 -9.51 4.15
N SER A 102 -7.25 -8.48 3.90
CA SER A 102 -7.82 -8.25 2.56
C SER A 102 -6.73 -7.99 1.53
N LEU A 103 -5.70 -7.19 1.87
CA LEU A 103 -4.56 -6.94 0.99
C LEU A 103 -3.76 -8.21 0.71
N ILE A 104 -3.48 -9.00 1.77
CA ILE A 104 -2.76 -10.27 1.63
C ILE A 104 -3.56 -11.25 0.75
N ARG A 105 -4.87 -11.36 0.96
CA ARG A 105 -5.74 -12.20 0.12
C ARG A 105 -5.67 -11.82 -1.35
N ASP A 106 -5.73 -10.53 -1.64
CA ASP A 106 -5.73 -10.01 -3.02
C ASP A 106 -4.37 -10.25 -3.70
N ASP A 107 -3.27 -10.21 -2.94
CA ASP A 107 -1.91 -10.50 -3.43
C ASP A 107 -1.65 -12.02 -3.57
N SER A 108 -2.13 -12.85 -2.64
CA SER A 108 -1.83 -14.29 -2.57
C SER A 108 -2.94 -15.18 -3.14
N HIS A 109 -4.11 -14.61 -3.48
CA HIS A 109 -5.29 -15.31 -4.01
C HIS A 109 -5.78 -16.48 -3.13
N ILE A 110 -5.62 -16.36 -1.82
CA ILE A 110 -6.04 -17.38 -0.86
C ILE A 110 -7.51 -17.27 -0.50
N GLU A 111 -8.08 -18.39 -0.04
CA GLU A 111 -9.42 -18.41 0.52
C GLU A 111 -9.41 -17.86 1.94
N LEU A 112 -10.11 -16.75 2.16
CA LEU A 112 -10.40 -16.19 3.47
C LEU A 112 -11.91 -16.13 3.66
N MET A 113 -12.45 -16.87 4.62
CA MET A 113 -13.87 -16.85 4.95
C MET A 113 -14.08 -16.44 6.42
N PRO A 114 -14.90 -15.43 6.70
CA PRO A 114 -15.32 -15.13 8.06
C PRO A 114 -16.39 -16.10 8.51
N ALA A 115 -16.37 -16.53 9.77
CA ALA A 115 -17.33 -17.45 10.33
C ALA A 115 -18.62 -16.73 10.78
N PHE A 116 -19.30 -16.05 9.85
CA PHE A 116 -20.63 -15.44 10.08
C PHE A 116 -21.73 -16.48 9.96
N SER A 117 -22.10 -17.07 11.09
CA SER A 117 -22.96 -18.25 11.16
C SER A 117 -24.39 -18.01 10.69
N LEU A 118 -24.92 -16.78 10.84
CA LEU A 118 -26.31 -16.44 10.47
C LEU A 118 -26.60 -16.62 8.98
N ARG A 119 -25.59 -16.50 8.13
CA ARG A 119 -25.76 -16.71 6.69
C ARG A 119 -26.03 -18.18 6.29
N PHE A 120 -25.88 -19.09 7.24
CA PHE A 120 -26.12 -20.53 7.05
C PHE A 120 -27.41 -21.03 7.75
N VAL A 121 -28.12 -20.15 8.44
CA VAL A 121 -29.41 -20.47 9.03
C VAL A 121 -30.45 -20.66 7.91
N PRO A 122 -31.14 -21.84 7.80
CA PRO A 122 -31.99 -22.15 6.66
C PRO A 122 -33.09 -21.11 6.46
N GLU A 123 -33.72 -20.63 7.53
CA GLU A 123 -34.82 -19.66 7.50
C GLU A 123 -34.32 -18.30 6.94
N LEU A 124 -33.10 -17.89 7.30
CA LEU A 124 -32.51 -16.65 6.80
C LEU A 124 -32.08 -16.79 5.34
N VAL A 125 -31.58 -17.95 4.93
CA VAL A 125 -31.24 -18.23 3.53
C VAL A 125 -32.51 -18.18 2.66
N VAL A 126 -33.59 -18.82 3.10
CA VAL A 126 -34.89 -18.78 2.40
C VAL A 126 -35.42 -17.35 2.34
N LEU A 127 -35.37 -16.60 3.44
CA LEU A 127 -35.76 -15.20 3.47
C LEU A 127 -34.96 -14.36 2.46
N SER A 128 -33.66 -14.47 2.46
CA SER A 128 -32.79 -13.77 1.52
C SER A 128 -33.13 -14.08 0.06
N GLN A 129 -33.36 -15.35 -0.27
CA GLN A 129 -33.76 -15.78 -1.62
C GLN A 129 -35.13 -15.22 -2.05
N ARG A 130 -36.12 -15.22 -1.16
CA ARG A 130 -37.45 -14.65 -1.44
C ARG A 130 -37.39 -13.13 -1.63
N LEU A 131 -36.56 -12.44 -0.84
CA LEU A 131 -36.32 -11.01 -1.01
C LEU A 131 -35.63 -10.72 -2.37
N ALA A 132 -34.60 -11.48 -2.72
CA ALA A 132 -33.89 -11.34 -4.00
C ALA A 132 -34.80 -11.60 -5.22
N LYS A 133 -35.78 -12.49 -5.10
CA LYS A 133 -36.80 -12.76 -6.15
C LYS A 133 -37.95 -11.73 -6.17
N GLY A 134 -37.95 -10.76 -5.23
CA GLY A 134 -39.05 -9.78 -5.12
C GLY A 134 -40.40 -10.34 -4.61
N GLU A 135 -40.42 -11.58 -4.11
CA GLU A 135 -41.65 -12.24 -3.63
C GLU A 135 -42.29 -11.53 -2.44
N LEU A 136 -41.48 -10.79 -1.68
CA LEU A 136 -41.89 -10.11 -0.46
C LEU A 136 -42.10 -8.59 -0.64
N GLY A 137 -41.85 -8.08 -1.86
CA GLY A 137 -41.82 -6.64 -2.13
C GLY A 137 -40.55 -5.98 -1.62
N ALA A 138 -40.50 -4.65 -1.60
CA ALA A 138 -39.34 -3.92 -1.10
C ALA A 138 -39.28 -3.97 0.43
N ILE A 139 -38.07 -4.06 0.95
CA ILE A 139 -37.83 -3.93 2.39
C ILE A 139 -37.95 -2.45 2.75
N ARG A 140 -38.71 -2.14 3.78
CA ARG A 140 -38.89 -0.79 4.34
C ARG A 140 -38.00 -0.56 5.53
N ARG A 141 -37.89 -1.56 6.42
CA ARG A 141 -37.07 -1.48 7.62
C ARG A 141 -36.56 -2.86 8.00
N LEU A 142 -35.36 -2.87 8.57
CA LEU A 142 -34.75 -4.03 9.21
C LEU A 142 -34.51 -3.70 10.68
N GLN A 143 -34.85 -4.61 11.58
CA GLN A 143 -34.63 -4.45 13.00
C GLN A 143 -34.11 -5.75 13.60
N VAL A 144 -33.01 -5.66 14.35
CA VAL A 144 -32.46 -6.76 15.16
C VAL A 144 -32.56 -6.36 16.63
N ASP A 145 -33.30 -7.11 17.42
CA ASP A 145 -33.38 -6.96 18.87
C ASP A 145 -32.61 -8.08 19.56
N ARG A 146 -31.70 -7.68 20.44
CA ARG A 146 -30.87 -8.59 21.24
C ARG A 146 -31.20 -8.45 22.72
N GLU A 147 -31.49 -9.59 23.37
CA GLU A 147 -31.42 -9.67 24.81
C GLU A 147 -30.16 -10.46 25.20
N LEU A 148 -29.35 -9.88 26.06
CA LEU A 148 -28.12 -10.49 26.52
C LEU A 148 -28.29 -10.88 28.00
N PRO A 149 -28.09 -12.16 28.34
CA PRO A 149 -28.24 -12.61 29.74
C PRO A 149 -27.19 -11.96 30.60
N SER A 150 -27.52 -11.76 31.87
CA SER A 150 -26.55 -11.27 32.85
C SER A 150 -25.56 -12.37 33.19
N SER A 151 -24.29 -12.20 32.77
CA SER A 151 -23.22 -13.15 33.08
C SER A 151 -22.58 -12.94 34.44
N SER A 152 -22.90 -11.82 35.09
CA SER A 152 -22.34 -11.44 36.39
C SER A 152 -23.24 -10.49 37.15
N SER A 153 -22.84 -10.03 38.33
CA SER A 153 -23.51 -9.01 39.13
C SER A 153 -23.61 -7.62 38.46
N ALA A 154 -23.13 -7.47 37.24
CA ALA A 154 -23.16 -6.21 36.50
C ALA A 154 -24.57 -5.90 35.97
N SER A 155 -25.13 -4.78 36.39
CA SER A 155 -26.48 -4.34 36.01
C SER A 155 -26.57 -3.76 34.57
N GLY A 156 -25.45 -3.47 33.92
CA GLY A 156 -25.37 -2.85 32.62
C GLY A 156 -24.67 -3.70 31.56
N LEU A 157 -24.86 -3.34 30.28
CA LEU A 157 -24.13 -3.90 29.15
C LEU A 157 -22.75 -3.22 29.07
N THR A 158 -21.70 -4.01 29.02
CA THR A 158 -20.34 -3.52 28.78
C THR A 158 -20.08 -3.30 27.28
N ASP A 159 -19.08 -2.49 26.95
CA ASP A 159 -18.67 -2.23 25.57
C ASP A 159 -18.29 -3.52 24.84
N ALA A 160 -17.57 -4.41 25.51
CA ALA A 160 -17.15 -5.68 24.94
C ALA A 160 -18.33 -6.60 24.58
N GLU A 161 -19.34 -6.66 25.45
CA GLU A 161 -20.56 -7.45 25.20
C GLU A 161 -21.39 -6.87 24.05
N ILE A 162 -21.52 -5.52 23.98
CA ILE A 162 -22.20 -4.83 22.89
C ILE A 162 -21.52 -5.13 21.57
N ASP A 163 -20.21 -4.94 21.51
CA ASP A 163 -19.41 -5.09 20.31
C ASP A 163 -19.41 -6.55 19.82
N ALA A 164 -19.26 -7.51 20.73
CA ALA A 164 -19.31 -8.93 20.39
C ALA A 164 -20.67 -9.36 19.86
N ALA A 165 -21.76 -8.84 20.43
CA ALA A 165 -23.11 -9.14 19.97
C ALA A 165 -23.47 -8.43 18.65
N ALA A 166 -22.92 -7.24 18.41
CA ALA A 166 -23.27 -6.44 17.24
C ALA A 166 -22.63 -6.95 15.94
N LEU A 167 -21.46 -7.56 15.99
CA LEU A 167 -20.66 -7.85 14.79
C LEU A 167 -21.37 -8.78 13.81
N ASP A 168 -21.89 -9.93 14.25
CA ASP A 168 -22.67 -10.86 13.42
C ASP A 168 -23.98 -10.24 12.92
N ASP A 169 -24.63 -9.44 13.77
CA ASP A 169 -25.90 -8.81 13.46
C ASP A 169 -25.71 -7.67 12.44
N ILE A 170 -24.60 -6.96 12.49
CA ILE A 170 -24.21 -5.97 11.48
C ILE A 170 -24.03 -6.65 10.12
N ASP A 171 -23.35 -7.81 10.07
CA ASP A 171 -23.24 -8.57 8.83
C ASP A 171 -24.63 -9.00 8.30
N LEU A 172 -25.51 -9.49 9.18
CA LEU A 172 -26.89 -9.86 8.81
C LEU A 172 -27.66 -8.67 8.23
N LEU A 173 -27.61 -7.51 8.88
CA LEU A 173 -28.29 -6.30 8.42
C LEU A 173 -27.74 -5.83 7.06
N GLN A 174 -26.43 -5.90 6.85
CA GLN A 174 -25.81 -5.56 5.57
C GLN A 174 -26.11 -6.59 4.48
N TRP A 175 -26.19 -7.87 4.82
CA TRP A 175 -26.53 -8.92 3.87
C TRP A 175 -27.94 -8.79 3.32
N LEU A 176 -28.91 -8.45 4.18
CA LEU A 176 -30.31 -8.31 3.79
C LEU A 176 -30.64 -6.92 3.23
N GLY A 177 -30.09 -5.87 3.84
CA GLY A 177 -30.48 -4.48 3.55
C GLY A 177 -29.56 -3.79 2.53
N GLY A 178 -28.34 -4.25 2.37
CA GLY A 178 -27.38 -3.65 1.46
C GLY A 178 -26.24 -2.88 2.14
N ARG A 179 -25.60 -2.01 1.38
CA ARG A 179 -24.40 -1.31 1.78
C ARG A 179 -24.73 0.07 2.32
N TYR A 180 -24.81 0.18 3.63
CA TYR A 180 -25.13 1.43 4.31
C TYR A 180 -23.98 2.44 4.26
N ASP A 181 -24.31 3.73 4.25
CA ASP A 181 -23.37 4.83 4.13
C ASP A 181 -23.17 5.59 5.46
N GLN A 182 -24.11 5.45 6.40
CA GLN A 182 -24.13 6.20 7.64
C GLN A 182 -24.41 5.32 8.85
N VAL A 183 -23.77 5.65 9.97
CA VAL A 183 -23.92 4.97 11.25
C VAL A 183 -24.19 5.99 12.36
N THR A 184 -25.22 5.74 13.15
CA THR A 184 -25.49 6.47 14.40
C THR A 184 -25.59 5.47 15.54
N ALA A 185 -24.82 5.67 16.61
CA ALA A 185 -24.88 4.84 17.80
C ALA A 185 -25.23 5.64 19.03
N GLN A 186 -26.07 5.08 19.88
CA GLN A 186 -26.57 5.70 21.11
C GLN A 186 -26.57 4.69 22.26
N ARG A 187 -26.45 5.21 23.48
CA ARG A 187 -26.57 4.46 24.73
C ARG A 187 -27.55 5.18 25.67
N SER A 188 -28.38 4.42 26.32
CA SER A 188 -29.31 4.94 27.34
C SER A 188 -29.16 4.18 28.66
N GLY A 189 -29.59 4.81 29.75
CA GLY A 189 -29.48 4.24 31.08
C GLY A 189 -28.03 3.95 31.46
N LEU A 190 -27.15 4.96 31.36
CA LEU A 190 -25.73 4.83 31.74
C LEU A 190 -25.60 4.53 33.23
N THR A 191 -24.78 3.55 33.55
CA THR A 191 -24.39 3.12 34.91
C THR A 191 -22.87 3.16 35.03
N GLU A 192 -22.32 3.00 36.21
CA GLU A 192 -20.86 2.90 36.41
C GLU A 192 -20.23 1.71 35.68
N GLN A 193 -21.01 0.67 35.37
CA GLN A 193 -20.57 -0.58 34.77
C GLN A 193 -20.99 -0.75 33.29
N GLY A 194 -21.59 0.27 32.68
CA GLY A 194 -22.05 0.18 31.29
C GLY A 194 -23.34 0.96 31.02
N CYS A 195 -24.25 0.39 30.20
CA CYS A 195 -25.54 0.99 29.87
C CYS A 195 -26.66 -0.03 29.94
N SER A 196 -27.91 0.43 30.12
CA SER A 196 -29.09 -0.48 30.10
C SER A 196 -29.47 -0.92 28.69
N GLN A 197 -29.22 -0.05 27.70
CA GLN A 197 -29.53 -0.30 26.31
C GLN A 197 -28.50 0.38 25.40
N ALA A 198 -28.15 -0.32 24.33
CA ALA A 198 -27.38 0.22 23.20
C ALA A 198 -28.20 0.12 21.93
N THR A 199 -28.16 1.15 21.10
CA THR A 199 -28.86 1.19 19.79
C THR A 199 -27.88 1.63 18.71
N LEU A 200 -27.91 0.94 17.57
CA LEU A 200 -27.18 1.26 16.36
C LEU A 200 -28.17 1.44 15.22
N THR A 201 -28.09 2.56 14.52
CA THR A 201 -28.92 2.83 13.32
C THR A 201 -27.99 2.95 12.11
N LEU A 202 -28.32 2.22 11.06
CA LEU A 202 -27.65 2.25 9.77
C LEU A 202 -28.59 2.89 8.76
N ALA A 203 -28.09 3.83 7.96
CA ALA A 203 -28.82 4.51 6.90
C ALA A 203 -27.99 4.54 5.62
N GLY A 204 -28.67 4.63 4.48
CA GLY A 204 -28.03 4.74 3.17
C GLY A 204 -29.03 5.22 2.12
N SER A 205 -28.50 5.80 1.03
CA SER A 205 -29.32 6.29 -0.07
C SER A 205 -30.04 5.14 -0.76
N ASN A 206 -31.38 5.18 -0.77
CA ASN A 206 -32.25 4.16 -1.36
C ASN A 206 -32.16 2.76 -0.70
N LEU A 207 -31.70 2.69 0.54
CA LEU A 207 -31.68 1.47 1.35
C LEU A 207 -32.76 1.52 2.43
N PRO A 208 -33.24 0.35 2.92
CA PRO A 208 -34.14 0.31 4.07
C PRO A 208 -33.38 0.80 5.32
N ASP A 209 -34.07 1.50 6.21
CA ASP A 209 -33.52 1.81 7.53
C ASP A 209 -33.22 0.52 8.29
N ALA A 210 -32.03 0.43 8.88
CA ALA A 210 -31.69 -0.72 9.71
C ALA A 210 -31.36 -0.28 11.15
N THR A 211 -31.93 -0.98 12.12
CA THR A 211 -31.72 -0.71 13.53
C THR A 211 -31.33 -2.00 14.26
N TRP A 212 -30.29 -1.90 15.06
CA TRP A 212 -29.88 -2.92 16.00
C TRP A 212 -30.03 -2.39 17.42
N THR A 213 -30.62 -3.18 18.31
CA THR A 213 -30.83 -2.81 19.71
C THR A 213 -30.42 -3.96 20.62
N ALA A 214 -29.63 -3.66 21.63
CA ALA A 214 -29.27 -4.62 22.69
C ALA A 214 -29.70 -4.11 24.06
N ARG A 215 -30.23 -5.01 24.89
CA ARG A 215 -30.61 -4.77 26.28
C ARG A 215 -30.29 -5.99 27.15
N ARG A 216 -30.23 -5.79 28.47
CA ARG A 216 -30.20 -6.92 29.40
C ARG A 216 -31.52 -7.66 29.39
N GLY A 217 -31.47 -8.98 29.42
CA GLY A 217 -32.61 -9.88 29.51
C GLY A 217 -32.35 -11.06 30.46
N ALA A 218 -33.38 -11.84 30.76
CA ALA A 218 -33.25 -13.06 31.56
C ALA A 218 -32.60 -14.20 30.74
N THR A 219 -32.88 -14.22 29.45
CA THR A 219 -32.40 -15.23 28.49
C THR A 219 -31.76 -14.57 27.29
N ALA A 220 -30.88 -15.31 26.59
CA ALA A 220 -30.34 -14.85 25.31
C ALA A 220 -31.44 -14.91 24.25
N ILE A 221 -31.73 -13.77 23.63
CA ILE A 221 -32.70 -13.68 22.53
C ILE A 221 -32.05 -12.91 21.37
N ARG A 222 -32.27 -13.38 20.14
CA ARG A 222 -32.00 -12.68 18.90
C ARG A 222 -33.25 -12.71 18.03
N ARG A 223 -33.84 -11.56 17.76
CA ARG A 223 -35.04 -11.43 16.96
C ARG A 223 -34.79 -10.50 15.79
N LEU A 224 -35.07 -10.98 14.58
CA LEU A 224 -35.04 -10.20 13.36
C LEU A 224 -36.49 -9.85 12.96
N THR A 225 -36.74 -8.56 12.76
CA THR A 225 -37.98 -8.05 12.17
C THR A 225 -37.65 -7.42 10.81
N VAL A 226 -38.34 -7.89 9.76
CA VAL A 226 -38.21 -7.36 8.40
C VAL A 226 -39.57 -6.78 8.00
N GLU A 227 -39.67 -5.47 7.93
CA GLU A 227 -40.85 -4.78 7.42
C GLU A 227 -40.76 -4.68 5.90
N THR A 228 -41.75 -5.26 5.20
CA THR A 228 -41.83 -5.24 3.74
C THR A 228 -43.12 -4.61 3.25
N ASP A 229 -43.22 -4.32 1.95
CA ASP A 229 -44.49 -3.85 1.34
C ASP A 229 -45.64 -4.83 1.51
N ARG A 230 -45.34 -6.12 1.79
CA ARG A 230 -46.36 -7.16 2.00
C ARG A 230 -46.63 -7.47 3.49
N GLY A 231 -46.01 -6.72 4.40
CA GLY A 231 -46.17 -6.85 5.83
C GLY A 231 -44.90 -7.25 6.57
N PRO A 232 -44.96 -7.28 7.90
CA PRO A 232 -43.82 -7.63 8.73
C PRO A 232 -43.56 -9.14 8.76
N ILE A 233 -42.26 -9.51 8.76
CA ILE A 233 -41.80 -10.88 8.95
C ILE A 233 -40.97 -10.88 10.23
N LEU A 234 -41.28 -11.77 11.16
CA LEU A 234 -40.61 -11.93 12.43
C LEU A 234 -39.90 -13.28 12.46
N LEU A 235 -38.63 -13.29 12.76
CA LEU A 235 -37.81 -14.50 12.92
C LEU A 235 -37.05 -14.46 14.24
N GLU A 236 -37.08 -15.56 14.97
CA GLU A 236 -36.14 -15.79 16.07
C GLU A 236 -34.91 -16.49 15.52
N CYS A 237 -33.75 -15.87 15.73
CA CYS A 237 -32.50 -16.37 15.22
C CYS A 237 -31.66 -17.02 16.34
N PRO A 238 -30.81 -18.00 16.03
CA PRO A 238 -29.87 -18.57 16.99
C PRO A 238 -28.99 -17.51 17.64
N THR A 239 -28.73 -17.65 18.90
CA THR A 239 -27.81 -16.74 19.67
C THR A 239 -26.40 -17.20 19.63
N ASP A 240 -26.15 -18.49 19.42
CA ASP A 240 -24.85 -19.14 19.33
C ASP A 240 -24.46 -19.38 17.86
N VAL A 241 -23.31 -19.98 17.65
CA VAL A 241 -22.85 -20.36 16.30
C VAL A 241 -23.83 -21.36 15.68
N ALA A 242 -24.51 -20.94 14.63
CA ALA A 242 -25.51 -21.74 13.94
C ALA A 242 -24.91 -22.47 12.72
N ALA A 243 -25.45 -23.66 12.44
CA ALA A 243 -25.13 -24.46 11.25
C ALA A 243 -23.62 -24.58 10.94
N PRO A 244 -22.78 -24.99 11.91
CA PRO A 244 -21.35 -25.05 11.73
C PRO A 244 -20.92 -26.05 10.63
N GLU A 245 -21.67 -27.14 10.43
CA GLU A 245 -21.44 -28.11 9.35
C GLU A 245 -21.62 -27.48 7.97
N ALA A 246 -22.66 -26.67 7.79
CA ALA A 246 -22.91 -25.96 6.53
C ALA A 246 -21.81 -24.92 6.27
N MET A 247 -21.29 -24.30 7.33
CA MET A 247 -20.18 -23.34 7.23
C MET A 247 -18.88 -24.03 6.82
N ILE A 248 -18.54 -25.17 7.43
CA ILE A 248 -17.36 -25.98 7.02
C ILE A 248 -17.52 -26.45 5.57
N ALA A 249 -18.70 -26.95 5.19
CA ALA A 249 -18.97 -27.36 3.81
C ALA A 249 -18.79 -26.19 2.82
N ALA A 250 -19.29 -25.01 3.15
CA ALA A 250 -19.13 -23.80 2.33
C ALA A 250 -17.67 -23.38 2.17
N PHE A 251 -16.89 -23.45 3.24
CA PHE A 251 -15.47 -23.16 3.22
C PHE A 251 -14.68 -24.13 2.34
N VAL A 252 -14.96 -25.42 2.46
CA VAL A 252 -14.29 -26.48 1.67
C VAL A 252 -14.64 -26.40 0.17
N ILE A 253 -15.91 -26.08 -0.16
CA ILE A 253 -16.38 -26.00 -1.56
C ILE A 253 -16.06 -24.65 -2.21
N SER A 254 -15.81 -23.60 -1.43
CA SER A 254 -15.45 -22.23 -1.88
C SER A 254 -16.42 -21.55 -2.85
N LYS A 255 -17.67 -22.02 -3.03
CA LYS A 255 -18.60 -21.53 -4.07
C LYS A 255 -20.06 -21.49 -3.68
N MET A 256 -20.39 -21.38 -2.41
CA MET A 256 -21.79 -21.20 -2.04
C MET A 256 -22.26 -19.74 -2.23
N PRO A 257 -23.37 -19.46 -2.92
CA PRO A 257 -23.80 -18.09 -3.26
C PRO A 257 -24.06 -17.18 -2.06
N HIS A 258 -24.39 -17.74 -0.90
CA HIS A 258 -24.68 -17.02 0.33
C HIS A 258 -23.52 -17.02 1.33
N ALA A 259 -22.42 -17.73 1.04
CA ALA A 259 -21.27 -17.74 1.92
C ALA A 259 -20.70 -16.33 2.12
N PRO A 260 -20.33 -15.97 3.35
CA PRO A 260 -19.78 -14.65 3.64
C PRO A 260 -18.41 -14.50 2.98
N THR A 261 -18.22 -13.39 2.27
CA THR A 261 -16.93 -13.04 1.70
C THR A 261 -16.08 -12.28 2.73
N TRP A 262 -14.77 -12.30 2.59
CA TRP A 262 -13.90 -11.52 3.47
C TRP A 262 -14.22 -10.02 3.43
N SER A 263 -14.63 -9.49 2.28
CA SER A 263 -15.07 -8.10 2.16
C SER A 263 -16.33 -7.77 3.00
N ALA A 264 -17.15 -8.77 3.32
CA ALA A 264 -18.28 -8.58 4.24
C ALA A 264 -17.75 -8.39 5.68
N ALA A 265 -16.76 -9.15 6.10
CA ALA A 265 -16.12 -8.96 7.41
C ALA A 265 -15.48 -7.58 7.54
N VAL A 266 -14.70 -7.15 6.54
CA VAL A 266 -14.12 -5.80 6.53
C VAL A 266 -15.20 -4.73 6.74
N ARG A 267 -16.30 -4.83 6.01
CA ARG A 267 -17.42 -3.88 6.15
C ARG A 267 -18.10 -3.94 7.53
N ALA A 268 -18.26 -5.12 8.10
CA ALA A 268 -18.85 -5.27 9.43
C ALA A 268 -17.96 -4.61 10.50
N PHE A 269 -16.65 -4.79 10.42
CA PHE A 269 -15.70 -4.12 11.30
C PHE A 269 -15.66 -2.60 11.11
N ASP A 270 -15.74 -2.11 9.86
CA ASP A 270 -15.79 -0.68 9.55
C ASP A 270 -17.04 -0.03 10.17
N VAL A 271 -18.22 -0.69 10.09
CA VAL A 271 -19.45 -0.23 10.72
C VAL A 271 -19.31 -0.20 12.24
N LEU A 272 -18.73 -1.25 12.84
CA LEU A 272 -18.54 -1.31 14.29
C LEU A 272 -17.59 -0.21 14.78
N ASP A 273 -16.48 0.03 14.07
CA ASP A 273 -15.56 1.12 14.42
C ASP A 273 -16.22 2.50 14.23
N ALA A 274 -17.02 2.68 13.20
CA ALA A 274 -17.81 3.89 13.01
C ALA A 274 -18.85 4.08 14.14
N ALA A 275 -19.49 3.01 14.61
CA ALA A 275 -20.40 3.05 15.75
C ALA A 275 -19.68 3.53 17.03
N ARG A 276 -18.48 2.99 17.32
CA ARG A 276 -17.64 3.45 18.42
C ARG A 276 -17.26 4.94 18.28
N ARG A 277 -16.93 5.38 17.07
CA ARG A 277 -16.66 6.80 16.79
C ARG A 277 -17.91 7.67 16.97
N SER A 278 -19.10 7.17 16.56
CA SER A 278 -20.36 7.85 16.74
C SER A 278 -20.68 8.07 18.22
N LEU A 279 -20.51 7.05 19.07
CA LEU A 279 -20.68 7.15 20.52
C LEU A 279 -19.75 8.20 21.14
N ARG A 280 -18.48 8.20 20.76
CA ARG A 280 -17.49 9.17 21.28
C ARG A 280 -17.80 10.60 20.85
N ARG A 281 -18.20 10.79 19.58
CA ARG A 281 -18.43 12.10 18.98
C ARG A 281 -19.87 12.60 19.10
N ARG A 282 -20.78 11.74 19.56
CA ARG A 282 -22.22 12.01 19.69
C ARG A 282 -22.85 12.54 18.40
N ARG A 283 -22.46 11.96 17.27
CA ARG A 283 -22.98 12.34 15.94
C ARG A 283 -22.98 11.16 14.99
N THR A 284 -23.74 11.27 13.91
CA THR A 284 -23.70 10.34 12.78
C THR A 284 -22.31 10.36 12.14
N ILE A 285 -21.82 9.19 11.77
CA ILE A 285 -20.54 8.98 11.08
C ILE A 285 -20.85 8.45 9.67
N ASP A 286 -20.27 9.09 8.66
CA ASP A 286 -20.30 8.60 7.28
C ASP A 286 -19.30 7.48 7.11
N LEU A 287 -19.75 6.40 6.46
CA LEU A 287 -18.93 5.23 6.11
C LEU A 287 -18.38 5.45 4.71
N HIS A 288 -17.13 5.84 4.60
CA HIS A 288 -16.43 5.87 3.33
C HIS A 288 -15.85 4.47 3.07
N PHE A 289 -16.63 3.63 2.40
CA PHE A 289 -16.11 2.37 1.88
C PHE A 289 -15.23 2.69 0.67
N GLU A 290 -13.93 2.69 0.86
CA GLU A 290 -13.00 2.71 -0.27
C GLU A 290 -13.24 1.43 -1.09
N ILE A 291 -13.55 1.60 -2.37
CA ILE A 291 -13.68 0.48 -3.30
C ILE A 291 -12.28 -0.12 -3.44
N LEU A 292 -12.16 -1.44 -3.27
CA LEU A 292 -10.88 -2.16 -3.44
C LEU A 292 -10.17 -1.81 -4.75
N SER A 293 -10.95 -1.50 -5.83
CA SER A 293 -10.43 -1.02 -7.11
C SER A 293 -9.72 0.33 -7.02
N GLU A 294 -10.15 1.26 -6.17
CA GLU A 294 -9.50 2.57 -6.00
C GLU A 294 -8.17 2.42 -5.26
N ARG A 295 -8.09 1.49 -4.30
CA ARG A 295 -6.85 1.17 -3.58
C ARG A 295 -5.85 0.42 -4.48
N GLN A 296 -6.31 -0.49 -5.32
CA GLN A 296 -5.45 -1.09 -6.35
C GLN A 296 -4.98 -0.05 -7.36
N GLN A 297 -5.85 0.85 -7.80
CA GLN A 297 -5.47 1.96 -8.66
C GLN A 297 -4.45 2.88 -7.99
N PHE A 298 -4.62 3.19 -6.70
CA PHE A 298 -3.65 3.99 -5.93
C PHE A 298 -2.30 3.27 -5.80
N LYS A 299 -2.30 1.96 -5.47
CA LYS A 299 -1.08 1.14 -5.41
C LYS A 299 -0.39 1.07 -6.78
N THR A 300 -1.16 0.87 -7.85
CA THR A 300 -0.65 0.85 -9.23
C THR A 300 -0.12 2.23 -9.65
N GLN A 301 -0.82 3.32 -9.30
CA GLN A 301 -0.36 4.68 -9.59
C GLN A 301 0.92 5.03 -8.82
N MET A 302 1.01 4.67 -7.53
CA MET A 302 2.24 4.88 -6.74
C MET A 302 3.40 4.07 -7.27
N THR A 303 3.17 2.82 -7.71
CA THR A 303 4.19 1.99 -8.34
C THR A 303 4.60 2.57 -9.71
N ALA A 304 3.65 3.03 -10.52
CA ALA A 304 3.92 3.66 -11.82
C ALA A 304 4.70 4.97 -11.66
N ILE A 305 4.35 5.81 -10.67
CA ILE A 305 5.09 7.05 -10.34
C ILE A 305 6.50 6.71 -9.88
N GLY A 306 6.66 5.70 -9.02
CA GLY A 306 7.98 5.24 -8.54
C GLY A 306 8.86 4.72 -9.68
N CYS A 307 8.32 3.88 -10.57
CA CYS A 307 9.01 3.41 -11.78
C CYS A 307 9.31 4.57 -12.75
N GLY A 308 8.38 5.50 -12.93
CA GLY A 308 8.58 6.69 -13.75
C GLY A 308 9.72 7.58 -13.25
N MET A 309 9.82 7.80 -11.93
CA MET A 309 10.93 8.53 -11.31
C MET A 309 12.27 7.81 -11.50
N LEU A 310 12.30 6.49 -11.31
CA LEU A 310 13.51 5.68 -11.52
C LEU A 310 13.98 5.76 -12.98
N MET A 311 13.08 5.65 -13.95
CA MET A 311 13.42 5.78 -15.37
C MET A 311 13.89 7.17 -15.73
N LEU A 312 13.27 8.22 -15.19
CA LEU A 312 13.68 9.61 -15.43
C LEU A 312 15.08 9.89 -14.85
N THR A 313 15.36 9.41 -13.64
CA THR A 313 16.71 9.55 -13.02
C THR A 313 17.76 8.79 -13.82
N LEU A 314 17.44 7.60 -14.34
CA LEU A 314 18.33 6.82 -15.18
C LEU A 314 18.64 7.54 -16.51
N VAL A 315 17.63 8.08 -17.21
CA VAL A 315 17.80 8.84 -18.44
C VAL A 315 18.65 10.09 -18.21
N LEU A 316 18.40 10.81 -17.11
CA LEU A 316 19.16 11.99 -16.74
C LEU A 316 20.63 11.65 -16.44
N MET A 317 20.87 10.54 -15.73
CA MET A 317 22.23 10.06 -15.45
C MET A 317 22.96 9.67 -16.74
N LEU A 318 22.30 8.99 -17.68
CA LEU A 318 22.88 8.67 -18.98
C LEU A 318 23.17 9.92 -19.82
N ALA A 319 22.31 10.93 -19.77
CA ALA A 319 22.54 12.22 -20.44
C ALA A 319 23.76 12.95 -19.85
N LEU A 320 23.92 12.95 -18.53
CA LEU A 320 25.07 13.54 -17.85
C LEU A 320 26.37 12.79 -18.16
N LEU A 321 26.33 11.45 -18.23
CA LEU A 321 27.47 10.64 -18.66
C LEU A 321 27.85 10.91 -20.13
N GLY A 322 26.87 11.08 -21.00
CA GLY A 322 27.09 11.49 -22.41
C GLY A 322 27.73 12.87 -22.51
N LEU A 323 27.28 13.83 -21.71
CA LEU A 323 27.89 15.17 -21.65
C LEU A 323 29.30 15.12 -21.12
N GLY A 324 29.58 14.31 -20.07
CA GLY A 324 30.90 14.07 -19.53
C GLY A 324 31.87 13.49 -20.56
N SER A 325 31.40 12.52 -21.37
CA SER A 325 32.15 11.92 -22.47
C SER A 325 32.56 12.94 -23.57
N LEU A 326 31.66 13.88 -23.88
CA LEU A 326 31.93 14.96 -24.82
C LEU A 326 32.99 15.93 -24.30
N LEU A 327 32.95 16.28 -23.01
CA LEU A 327 33.98 17.12 -22.37
C LEU A 327 35.34 16.42 -22.32
N GLU A 328 35.35 15.11 -22.02
CA GLU A 328 36.58 14.31 -21.98
C GLU A 328 37.24 14.16 -23.37
N SER A 329 36.46 14.13 -24.46
CA SER A 329 37.01 14.10 -25.83
C SER A 329 37.77 15.38 -26.17
N ARG A 330 37.31 16.52 -25.65
CA ARG A 330 37.95 17.83 -25.83
C ARG A 330 39.28 17.90 -25.04
N ASP A 331 39.28 17.40 -23.80
CA ASP A 331 40.48 17.35 -22.96
C ASP A 331 41.57 16.40 -23.52
N ARG A 332 41.16 15.33 -24.23
CA ARG A 332 42.07 14.44 -24.95
C ARG A 332 42.72 15.16 -26.12
N ALA A 333 41.98 15.92 -26.92
CA ALA A 333 42.54 16.66 -28.06
C ALA A 333 43.57 17.68 -27.63
N VAL A 334 43.39 18.34 -26.49
CA VAL A 334 44.39 19.27 -25.92
C VAL A 334 45.64 18.53 -25.45
N ARG A 335 45.52 17.40 -24.74
CA ARG A 335 46.65 16.58 -24.31
C ARG A 335 47.43 16.00 -25.48
N ASP A 336 46.76 15.59 -26.53
CA ASP A 336 47.41 15.10 -27.76
C ASP A 336 48.15 16.20 -28.49
N ALA A 337 47.63 17.44 -28.48
CA ALA A 337 48.33 18.62 -29.03
C ALA A 337 49.59 18.99 -28.23
N GLU A 338 49.51 18.94 -26.91
CA GLU A 338 50.65 19.15 -26.02
C GLU A 338 51.73 18.07 -26.25
N ALA A 339 51.36 16.79 -26.29
CA ALA A 339 52.25 15.67 -26.55
C ALA A 339 52.87 15.72 -27.95
N SER A 340 52.14 16.24 -28.93
CA SER A 340 52.64 16.41 -30.32
C SER A 340 53.43 17.71 -30.54
N GLY A 341 53.56 18.54 -29.50
CA GLY A 341 54.24 19.82 -29.61
C GLY A 341 53.50 20.89 -30.44
N LEU A 342 52.18 20.76 -30.57
CA LEU A 342 51.28 21.73 -31.23
C LEU A 342 50.53 22.60 -30.20
N TRP A 343 51.09 22.78 -29.05
CA TRP A 343 50.63 23.58 -27.94
C TRP A 343 51.46 24.84 -27.76
N LEU A 344 50.80 26.00 -27.67
CA LEU A 344 51.43 27.29 -27.38
C LEU A 344 50.99 27.74 -25.98
N PRO A 345 51.86 27.63 -24.94
CA PRO A 345 51.55 28.08 -23.59
C PRO A 345 51.54 29.62 -23.52
N GLU A 346 50.87 30.14 -22.49
CA GLU A 346 50.84 31.59 -22.22
C GLU A 346 52.22 32.22 -22.12
N SER A 347 53.21 31.48 -21.62
CA SER A 347 54.61 31.92 -21.50
C SER A 347 55.31 32.17 -22.84
N ASP A 348 54.74 31.73 -23.97
CA ASP A 348 55.27 31.97 -25.30
C ASP A 348 54.92 33.39 -25.82
N PHE A 349 54.09 34.13 -25.06
CA PHE A 349 53.77 35.54 -25.35
C PHE A 349 54.42 36.47 -24.34
N GLU A 350 54.69 37.71 -24.78
CA GLU A 350 55.08 38.77 -23.84
C GLU A 350 53.97 39.10 -22.87
N SER A 351 54.33 39.50 -21.66
CA SER A 351 53.33 39.76 -20.60
C SER A 351 52.28 40.77 -21.05
N HIS A 352 51.00 40.37 -20.96
CA HIS A 352 49.84 41.16 -21.36
C HIS A 352 49.84 41.67 -22.81
N ALA A 353 50.64 41.08 -23.71
CA ALA A 353 50.71 41.45 -25.12
C ALA A 353 50.34 40.26 -26.06
N ALA A 354 49.98 40.59 -27.29
CA ALA A 354 49.76 39.60 -28.34
C ALA A 354 51.04 39.43 -29.21
N VAL A 355 52.23 39.63 -28.62
CA VAL A 355 53.51 39.52 -29.27
C VAL A 355 54.21 38.25 -28.82
N LEU A 356 54.66 37.42 -29.77
CA LEU A 356 55.42 36.19 -29.51
C LEU A 356 56.84 36.50 -29.05
N THR A 357 57.33 35.71 -28.12
CA THR A 357 58.75 35.75 -27.77
C THR A 357 59.61 35.19 -28.92
N PRO A 358 60.88 35.56 -29.06
CA PRO A 358 61.74 35.02 -30.14
C PRO A 358 61.87 33.48 -30.14
N GLN A 359 61.77 32.87 -28.97
CA GLN A 359 61.78 31.41 -28.83
C GLN A 359 60.46 30.79 -29.32
N ALA A 360 59.31 31.45 -29.08
CA ALA A 360 58.02 31.04 -29.53
C ALA A 360 57.87 31.19 -31.05
N GLU A 361 58.44 32.20 -31.65
CA GLU A 361 58.49 32.32 -33.12
C GLU A 361 59.21 31.13 -33.77
N THR A 362 60.35 30.75 -33.27
CA THR A 362 61.08 29.55 -33.75
C THR A 362 60.35 28.26 -33.52
N ARG A 363 59.56 28.19 -32.47
CA ARG A 363 58.66 27.06 -32.19
C ARG A 363 57.50 27.03 -33.20
N LEU A 364 56.88 28.17 -33.46
CA LEU A 364 55.79 28.31 -34.41
C LEU A 364 56.20 27.94 -35.83
N GLU A 365 57.43 28.31 -36.26
CA GLU A 365 57.93 27.91 -37.58
C GLU A 365 58.06 26.37 -37.69
N ARG A 366 58.54 25.72 -36.67
CA ARG A 366 58.66 24.24 -36.59
C ARG A 366 57.23 23.59 -36.60
N MET A 367 56.25 24.21 -35.91
CA MET A 367 54.88 23.77 -35.94
C MET A 367 54.28 23.93 -37.34
N ALA A 368 54.53 25.06 -38.03
CA ALA A 368 54.05 25.33 -39.38
C ALA A 368 54.52 24.28 -40.40
N GLU A 369 55.81 23.84 -40.31
CA GLU A 369 56.29 22.75 -41.16
C GLU A 369 55.53 21.45 -40.94
N ARG A 370 55.25 21.05 -39.70
CA ARG A 370 54.48 19.85 -39.41
C ARG A 370 53.01 19.95 -39.84
N LEU A 371 52.44 21.16 -39.75
CA LEU A 371 51.08 21.39 -40.14
C LEU A 371 50.85 21.33 -41.67
N LYS A 372 51.91 21.46 -42.49
CA LYS A 372 51.80 21.28 -43.94
C LYS A 372 51.54 19.81 -44.31
N ASP A 373 52.12 18.89 -43.53
CA ASP A 373 52.02 17.46 -43.81
C ASP A 373 50.87 16.77 -43.08
N GLU A 374 50.36 17.35 -41.97
CA GLU A 374 49.34 16.71 -41.12
C GLU A 374 48.13 17.65 -40.91
N PRO A 375 46.89 17.14 -41.04
CA PRO A 375 45.67 17.93 -40.81
C PRO A 375 45.37 18.09 -39.31
N LYS A 376 46.35 18.60 -38.54
CA LYS A 376 46.21 18.86 -37.11
C LYS A 376 45.93 20.32 -36.80
N SER A 377 45.48 20.61 -35.55
CA SER A 377 45.23 21.97 -35.08
C SER A 377 46.24 22.39 -34.04
N VAL A 378 46.55 23.69 -34.01
CA VAL A 378 47.36 24.32 -32.95
C VAL A 378 46.43 24.83 -31.88
N TYR A 379 46.77 24.60 -30.62
CA TYR A 379 46.00 25.05 -29.48
C TYR A 379 46.79 26.12 -28.70
N LEU A 380 46.10 27.22 -28.39
CA LEU A 380 46.64 28.30 -27.58
C LEU A 380 46.09 28.22 -26.17
N GLU A 381 46.94 28.36 -25.19
CA GLU A 381 46.56 28.52 -23.81
C GLU A 381 45.93 29.91 -23.60
N PRO A 382 44.70 30.02 -23.04
CA PRO A 382 44.10 31.31 -22.75
C PRO A 382 44.83 32.03 -21.61
N SER A 383 44.75 33.35 -21.59
CA SER A 383 45.33 34.18 -20.50
C SER A 383 44.68 33.80 -19.15
N SER A 384 45.51 33.57 -18.14
CA SER A 384 45.08 33.03 -16.86
C SER A 384 44.87 34.11 -15.79
N ASP A 385 45.64 35.19 -15.78
CA ASP A 385 45.57 36.19 -14.73
C ASP A 385 45.87 37.64 -15.21
N PRO A 386 44.88 38.52 -15.30
CA PRO A 386 43.43 38.21 -15.32
C PRO A 386 42.97 37.62 -16.66
N PRO A 387 41.93 36.77 -16.70
CA PRO A 387 41.40 36.25 -17.96
C PRO A 387 40.90 37.38 -18.86
N ASN A 388 41.49 37.49 -20.07
CA ASN A 388 41.19 38.55 -21.00
C ASN A 388 40.83 37.98 -22.38
N SER A 389 39.51 37.86 -22.66
CA SER A 389 39.02 37.30 -23.92
C SER A 389 39.43 38.10 -25.16
N ASP A 390 39.61 39.41 -25.03
CA ASP A 390 40.01 40.26 -26.14
C ASP A 390 41.50 40.07 -26.46
N LEU A 391 42.35 39.95 -25.44
CA LEU A 391 43.75 39.60 -25.61
C LEU A 391 43.93 38.22 -26.24
N ASP A 392 43.18 37.24 -25.81
CA ASP A 392 43.20 35.88 -26.36
C ASP A 392 42.78 35.85 -27.82
N GLN A 393 41.78 36.62 -28.22
CA GLN A 393 41.42 36.77 -29.62
C GLN A 393 42.49 37.46 -30.45
N HIS A 394 43.14 38.49 -29.92
CA HIS A 394 44.26 39.15 -30.58
C HIS A 394 45.48 38.21 -30.72
N ARG A 395 45.82 37.44 -29.69
CA ARG A 395 46.84 36.40 -29.72
C ARG A 395 46.52 35.38 -30.82
N ARG A 396 45.29 34.86 -30.85
CA ARG A 396 44.83 33.93 -31.88
C ARG A 396 44.94 34.53 -33.31
N ALA A 397 44.47 35.76 -33.52
CA ALA A 397 44.54 36.44 -34.82
C ALA A 397 46.01 36.58 -35.29
N LYS A 398 46.92 36.90 -34.37
CA LYS A 398 48.37 37.04 -34.68
C LYS A 398 49.01 35.71 -35.06
N ILE A 399 48.66 34.60 -34.40
CA ILE A 399 49.11 33.26 -34.76
C ILE A 399 48.55 32.83 -36.11
N VAL A 400 47.25 33.10 -36.41
CA VAL A 400 46.60 32.81 -37.68
C VAL A 400 47.35 33.54 -38.81
N GLU A 401 47.63 34.85 -38.64
CA GLU A 401 48.38 35.66 -39.61
C GLU A 401 49.77 35.07 -39.86
N ARG A 402 50.47 34.70 -38.80
CA ARG A 402 51.83 34.16 -38.91
C ARG A 402 51.88 32.79 -39.58
N LEU A 403 50.94 31.88 -39.21
CA LEU A 403 50.83 30.56 -39.82
C LEU A 403 50.44 30.65 -41.30
N ALA A 404 49.56 31.59 -41.69
CA ALA A 404 49.21 31.86 -43.07
C ALA A 404 50.42 32.34 -43.89
N ASN A 405 51.23 33.25 -43.33
CA ASN A 405 52.47 33.72 -43.89
C ASN A 405 53.55 32.64 -44.08
N LEU A 406 53.51 31.60 -43.25
CA LEU A 406 54.36 30.41 -43.34
C LEU A 406 53.82 29.34 -44.29
N GLY A 407 52.66 29.58 -44.92
CA GLY A 407 52.09 28.73 -45.96
C GLY A 407 51.18 27.59 -45.42
N VAL A 408 50.64 27.75 -44.22
CA VAL A 408 49.69 26.79 -43.67
C VAL A 408 48.28 27.10 -44.17
N GLU A 409 47.68 26.18 -44.92
CA GLU A 409 46.32 26.33 -45.46
C GLU A 409 45.30 26.29 -44.31
N ALA A 410 44.22 27.10 -44.43
CA ALA A 410 43.12 27.19 -43.50
C ALA A 410 43.55 27.48 -42.04
N ALA A 411 44.58 28.32 -41.84
CA ALA A 411 45.16 28.63 -40.52
C ALA A 411 44.12 29.08 -39.48
N ASP A 412 43.04 29.79 -39.90
CA ASP A 412 41.95 30.22 -39.01
C ASP A 412 41.19 29.06 -38.41
N HIS A 413 40.87 28.03 -39.18
CA HIS A 413 40.13 26.83 -38.69
C HIS A 413 41.04 25.89 -37.89
N ARG A 414 42.34 26.01 -38.06
CA ARG A 414 43.35 25.15 -37.41
C ARG A 414 43.96 25.75 -36.15
N THR A 415 43.62 27.00 -35.79
CA THR A 415 44.13 27.66 -34.58
C THR A 415 42.98 27.80 -33.60
N LEU A 416 43.03 27.04 -32.52
CA LEU A 416 41.99 26.92 -31.50
C LEU A 416 42.47 27.42 -30.15
N LEU A 417 41.58 28.19 -29.46
CA LEU A 417 41.82 28.49 -28.03
C LEU A 417 41.44 27.26 -27.19
N ALA A 418 42.38 26.80 -26.40
CA ALA A 418 42.12 25.72 -25.47
C ALA A 418 41.34 26.24 -24.28
N ALA A 419 40.31 25.55 -23.86
CA ALA A 419 39.77 25.79 -22.54
C ALA A 419 40.75 25.20 -21.51
N ALA A 420 40.90 25.82 -20.33
CA ALA A 420 41.74 25.32 -19.24
C ALA A 420 41.46 23.83 -19.00
N VAL A 421 42.50 23.00 -19.08
CA VAL A 421 42.37 21.53 -18.91
C VAL A 421 41.97 21.24 -17.49
N SER A 422 40.67 20.90 -17.26
CA SER A 422 40.28 20.35 -15.99
C SER A 422 40.76 18.90 -15.90
N THR A 423 41.40 18.52 -14.81
CA THR A 423 41.78 17.12 -14.59
C THR A 423 40.49 16.26 -14.65
N GLY A 424 40.52 15.09 -15.30
CA GLY A 424 39.35 14.20 -15.45
C GLY A 424 38.66 13.89 -14.13
N TRP A 425 39.36 13.97 -13.01
CA TRP A 425 38.82 13.86 -11.65
C TRP A 425 37.93 15.05 -11.26
N GLU A 426 38.28 16.27 -11.58
CA GLU A 426 37.47 17.46 -11.31
C GLU A 426 36.19 17.46 -12.14
N THR A 427 36.29 17.01 -13.40
CA THR A 427 35.10 16.84 -14.28
C THR A 427 34.19 15.76 -13.74
N LEU A 428 34.72 14.62 -13.30
CA LEU A 428 33.98 13.54 -12.68
C LEU A 428 33.27 14.02 -11.39
N MET A 429 33.98 14.75 -10.53
CA MET A 429 33.38 15.30 -9.29
C MET A 429 32.33 16.37 -9.55
N ARG A 430 32.46 17.17 -10.61
CA ARG A 430 31.46 18.14 -11.01
C ARG A 430 30.22 17.47 -11.55
N VAL A 431 30.34 16.43 -12.37
CA VAL A 431 29.23 15.60 -12.86
C VAL A 431 28.54 14.86 -11.72
N LEU A 432 29.28 14.28 -10.79
CA LEU A 432 28.71 13.62 -9.59
C LEU A 432 27.94 14.59 -8.70
N ARG A 433 28.43 15.82 -8.49
CA ARG A 433 27.69 16.85 -7.73
C ARG A 433 26.40 17.26 -8.43
N LEU A 434 26.40 17.44 -9.75
CA LEU A 434 25.20 17.73 -10.53
C LEU A 434 24.23 16.54 -10.54
N ALA A 435 24.72 15.31 -10.58
CA ALA A 435 23.91 14.10 -10.57
C ALA A 435 23.05 13.95 -9.29
N TRP A 436 23.50 14.50 -8.15
CA TRP A 436 22.71 14.53 -6.91
C TRP A 436 21.63 15.61 -6.88
N ILE A 437 21.85 16.74 -7.55
CA ILE A 437 20.90 17.86 -7.59
C ILE A 437 19.69 17.50 -8.47
N ALA A 438 19.90 16.75 -9.55
CA ALA A 438 18.87 16.42 -10.51
C ALA A 438 17.70 15.61 -9.92
N PRO A 439 17.89 14.51 -9.17
CA PRO A 439 16.78 13.79 -8.53
C PRO A 439 16.07 14.64 -7.46
N LEU A 440 16.79 15.51 -6.77
CA LEU A 440 16.19 16.42 -5.78
C LEU A 440 15.25 17.44 -6.44
N VAL A 441 15.66 18.05 -7.57
CA VAL A 441 14.82 19.00 -8.32
C VAL A 441 13.59 18.31 -8.90
N VAL A 442 13.74 17.11 -9.46
CA VAL A 442 12.62 16.32 -10.00
C VAL A 442 11.64 15.97 -8.87
N PHE A 443 12.13 15.56 -7.70
CA PHE A 443 11.30 15.28 -6.53
C PHE A 443 10.50 16.51 -6.06
N LEU A 444 11.15 17.66 -5.96
CA LEU A 444 10.50 18.91 -5.53
C LEU A 444 9.44 19.40 -6.55
N VAL A 445 9.72 19.29 -7.86
CA VAL A 445 8.77 19.63 -8.92
C VAL A 445 7.55 18.71 -8.88
N LEU A 446 7.74 17.40 -8.70
CA LEU A 446 6.64 16.44 -8.60
C LEU A 446 5.81 16.66 -7.33
N GLN A 447 6.45 16.93 -6.19
CA GLN A 447 5.72 17.31 -4.97
C GLN A 447 4.91 18.60 -5.15
N GLY A 448 5.48 19.59 -5.82
CA GLY A 448 4.78 20.84 -6.15
C GLY A 448 3.56 20.60 -7.05
N LEU A 449 3.69 19.75 -8.08
CA LEU A 449 2.60 19.37 -8.97
C LEU A 449 1.48 18.61 -8.24
N ILE A 450 1.82 17.69 -7.35
CA ILE A 450 0.84 16.95 -6.52
C ILE A 450 0.09 17.89 -5.59
N LEU A 451 0.75 18.88 -4.99
CA LEU A 451 0.13 19.87 -4.13
C LEU A 451 -0.83 20.80 -4.90
N VAL A 452 -0.47 21.19 -6.12
CA VAL A 452 -1.29 22.04 -7.00
C VAL A 452 -2.47 21.27 -7.61
N ALA A 453 -2.27 19.99 -7.93
CA ALA A 453 -3.31 19.12 -8.49
C ALA A 453 -4.34 18.63 -7.45
N LYS A 454 -4.13 18.90 -6.15
CA LYS A 454 -5.09 18.56 -5.10
C LYS A 454 -6.34 19.44 -5.27
N PRO A 455 -7.51 18.89 -5.72
CA PRO A 455 -8.69 19.69 -5.87
C PRO A 455 -9.07 20.26 -4.51
N THR A 456 -9.13 21.56 -4.40
CA THR A 456 -9.75 22.22 -3.26
C THR A 456 -11.20 21.79 -3.25
N SER A 457 -11.57 20.89 -2.31
CA SER A 457 -12.97 20.52 -2.12
C SER A 457 -13.78 21.80 -1.90
N PRO A 458 -14.86 22.06 -2.67
CA PRO A 458 -15.68 23.22 -2.44
C PRO A 458 -16.28 23.12 -1.03
N ARG A 459 -15.96 24.09 -0.21
CA ARG A 459 -16.61 24.33 1.08
C ARG A 459 -18.08 24.58 0.78
N LYS A 460 -18.94 23.57 0.96
CA LYS A 460 -20.38 23.78 0.96
C LYS A 460 -20.72 24.57 2.22
N SER A 461 -21.16 25.78 1.99
CA SER A 461 -21.83 26.67 2.95
C SER A 461 -23.16 26.07 3.39
#